data_09ee3259496ae6e935c6b69938d55049
#
_entry.id   09ee3259496ae6e935c6b69938d55049
#
_cell.length_a   1.000
_cell.length_b   1.000
_cell.length_c   1.000
_cell.angle_alpha   90.00
_cell.angle_beta   90.00
_cell.angle_gamma   90.00
#
_symmetry.space_group_name_H-M   'P 1'
#
loop_
_entity.id
_entity.type
_entity.pdbx_description
1 polymer ?
#
loop_
_entity_poly.entity_id
_entity_poly.type
_entity_poly.pdbx_seq_one_letter_code
_entity_poly.pdbx_strand_id
1 'polypeptide(L)'
;MLAATALSLALALAPQAPPSLKACKGESDCISSNGLEAPNHFQAPLAFAPKTRDKAFTDAVGLLRDDAACTVVDDAARYIQARCGGDNVELLLRDDVVTFRVAAVTKGITPPWCIEKNCINGSMGQRKRILKLGERLGWSPIDSTNLADEG
;
A
#
# COMPACT_ATOMS: atom_id res chain seq x y z
N MET A 1 -8.53 38.48 -43.94
CA MET A 1 -9.31 37.65 -42.99
C MET A 1 -8.35 36.64 -42.38
N LEU A 2 -7.94 36.92 -41.17
CA LEU A 2 -7.02 36.02 -40.41
C LEU A 2 -7.91 35.15 -39.50
N ALA A 3 -7.96 33.85 -39.76
CA ALA A 3 -8.62 32.89 -38.89
C ALA A 3 -7.69 32.56 -37.73
N ALA A 4 -8.02 33.01 -36.56
CA ALA A 4 -7.36 32.61 -35.33
C ALA A 4 -7.84 31.20 -34.94
N THR A 5 -6.99 30.21 -35.17
CA THR A 5 -7.19 28.85 -34.61
C THR A 5 -6.85 28.89 -33.16
N ALA A 6 -7.86 28.85 -32.32
CA ALA A 6 -7.73 28.65 -30.87
C ALA A 6 -7.22 27.23 -30.62
N LEU A 7 -5.94 27.08 -30.24
CA LEU A 7 -5.40 25.82 -29.72
C LEU A 7 -5.95 25.65 -28.29
N SER A 8 -7.01 24.85 -28.14
CA SER A 8 -7.41 24.37 -26.83
C SER A 8 -6.35 23.41 -26.32
N LEU A 9 -5.47 23.90 -25.44
CA LEU A 9 -4.65 23.01 -24.60
C LEU A 9 -5.58 22.37 -23.58
N ALA A 10 -6.01 21.15 -23.86
CA ALA A 10 -6.57 20.29 -22.83
C ALA A 10 -5.42 19.90 -21.88
N LEU A 11 -5.29 20.58 -20.74
CA LEU A 11 -4.47 20.12 -19.65
C LEU A 11 -5.07 18.80 -19.16
N ALA A 12 -4.50 17.68 -19.59
CA ALA A 12 -4.76 16.40 -18.99
C ALA A 12 -4.25 16.48 -17.52
N LEU A 13 -5.19 16.47 -16.58
CA LEU A 13 -4.86 16.36 -15.16
C LEU A 13 -4.10 15.05 -14.97
N ALA A 14 -2.81 15.14 -14.60
CA ALA A 14 -2.03 13.98 -14.23
C ALA A 14 -2.73 13.25 -13.07
N PRO A 15 -2.80 11.90 -13.09
CA PRO A 15 -3.37 11.14 -11.99
C PRO A 15 -2.66 11.51 -10.69
N GLN A 16 -3.43 11.98 -9.72
CA GLN A 16 -2.90 12.37 -8.43
C GLN A 16 -2.98 11.20 -7.46
N ALA A 17 -1.94 11.05 -6.63
CA ALA A 17 -1.96 10.10 -5.54
C ALA A 17 -3.09 10.43 -4.56
N PRO A 18 -3.75 9.42 -3.96
CA PRO A 18 -4.72 9.67 -2.91
C PRO A 18 -4.05 10.35 -1.72
N PRO A 19 -4.75 11.22 -0.97
CA PRO A 19 -4.18 11.90 0.19
C PRO A 19 -3.84 10.93 1.33
N SER A 20 -4.56 9.82 1.43
CA SER A 20 -4.33 8.74 2.38
C SER A 20 -4.96 7.44 1.90
N LEU A 21 -4.47 6.33 2.43
CA LEU A 21 -5.07 5.02 2.18
C LEU A 21 -6.17 4.72 3.19
N LYS A 22 -7.13 3.91 2.78
CA LYS A 22 -8.26 3.54 3.62
C LYS A 22 -7.84 2.55 4.72
N ALA A 23 -8.51 2.64 5.87
CA ALA A 23 -8.46 1.61 6.88
C ALA A 23 -9.25 0.36 6.46
N CYS A 24 -8.95 -0.78 7.08
CA CYS A 24 -9.70 -2.03 6.87
C CYS A 24 -10.94 -2.06 7.75
N LYS A 25 -12.00 -1.38 7.35
CA LYS A 25 -13.27 -1.38 8.08
C LYS A 25 -14.14 -2.52 7.59
N GLY A 26 -14.44 -3.49 8.48
CA GLY A 26 -15.35 -4.58 8.19
C GLY A 26 -14.86 -5.58 7.12
N GLU A 27 -13.60 -5.55 6.76
CA GLU A 27 -12.98 -6.46 5.81
C GLU A 27 -12.15 -7.51 6.56
N SER A 28 -12.40 -8.78 6.31
CA SER A 28 -11.70 -9.88 7.00
C SER A 28 -10.25 -10.05 6.51
N ASP A 29 -10.05 -10.01 5.20
CA ASP A 29 -8.76 -10.27 4.55
C ASP A 29 -8.09 -8.96 4.12
N CYS A 30 -7.75 -8.13 5.09
CA CYS A 30 -7.21 -6.80 4.88
C CYS A 30 -6.25 -6.41 5.99
N ILE A 31 -5.16 -5.79 5.63
CA ILE A 31 -4.20 -5.13 6.52
C ILE A 31 -3.92 -3.72 6.03
N SER A 32 -3.88 -2.75 6.93
CA SER A 32 -3.60 -1.37 6.60
C SER A 32 -2.71 -0.72 7.64
N SER A 33 -1.91 0.22 7.23
CA SER A 33 -1.17 1.10 8.14
C SER A 33 -2.00 2.27 8.67
N ASN A 34 -3.26 2.36 8.27
CA ASN A 34 -4.25 3.30 8.79
C ASN A 34 -5.32 2.57 9.60
N GLY A 35 -5.79 3.21 10.68
CA GLY A 35 -6.89 2.70 11.49
C GLY A 35 -6.45 1.81 12.64
N LEU A 36 -6.14 2.42 13.77
CA LEU A 36 -5.81 1.72 15.02
C LEU A 36 -7.01 0.99 15.64
N GLU A 37 -8.22 1.21 15.14
CA GLU A 37 -9.47 0.67 15.70
C GLU A 37 -9.60 -0.86 15.58
N ALA A 38 -8.81 -1.46 14.70
CA ALA A 38 -8.82 -2.89 14.46
C ALA A 38 -7.38 -3.44 14.51
N PRO A 39 -6.84 -3.75 15.68
CA PRO A 39 -5.44 -4.15 15.85
C PRO A 39 -5.03 -5.37 15.00
N ASN A 40 -5.97 -6.28 14.73
CA ASN A 40 -5.73 -7.44 13.86
C ASN A 40 -5.60 -7.08 12.38
N HIS A 41 -6.03 -5.89 12.00
CA HIS A 41 -6.00 -5.34 10.63
C HIS A 41 -5.06 -4.15 10.51
N PHE A 42 -4.28 -3.90 11.53
CA PHE A 42 -3.30 -2.83 11.57
C PHE A 42 -1.87 -3.35 11.58
N GLN A 43 -1.02 -2.73 10.81
CA GLN A 43 0.42 -2.90 10.84
C GLN A 43 1.06 -1.53 10.69
N ALA A 44 2.03 -1.21 11.53
CA ALA A 44 2.74 0.07 11.44
C ALA A 44 3.36 0.29 10.05
N PRO A 45 3.45 1.54 9.58
CA PRO A 45 4.13 1.86 8.33
C PRO A 45 5.56 1.31 8.30
N LEU A 46 6.10 1.17 7.10
CA LEU A 46 7.47 0.73 6.89
C LEU A 46 8.38 1.94 6.63
N ALA A 47 9.56 1.95 7.20
CA ALA A 47 10.58 2.97 6.95
C ALA A 47 11.49 2.53 5.80
N PHE A 48 11.80 3.41 4.87
CA PHE A 48 12.69 3.15 3.75
C PHE A 48 14.07 3.80 3.90
N ALA A 49 14.32 4.51 5.01
CA ALA A 49 15.64 5.06 5.28
C ALA A 49 16.72 3.95 5.26
N PRO A 50 17.94 4.22 4.75
CA PRO A 50 18.48 5.52 4.33
C PRO A 50 18.17 5.92 2.87
N LYS A 51 17.34 5.16 2.15
CA LYS A 51 16.99 5.50 0.76
C LYS A 51 16.17 6.77 0.70
N THR A 52 16.31 7.51 -0.40
CA THR A 52 15.40 8.60 -0.73
C THR A 52 14.04 8.06 -1.14
N ARG A 53 13.00 8.88 -1.03
CA ARG A 53 11.66 8.52 -1.45
C ARG A 53 11.58 8.13 -2.92
N ASP A 54 12.24 8.88 -3.80
CA ASP A 54 12.24 8.59 -5.24
C ASP A 54 12.92 7.26 -5.55
N LYS A 55 14.02 6.96 -4.86
CA LYS A 55 14.69 5.67 -4.99
C LYS A 55 13.82 4.52 -4.47
N ALA A 56 13.20 4.71 -3.30
CA ALA A 56 12.29 3.72 -2.73
C ALA A 56 11.08 3.45 -3.65
N PHE A 57 10.52 4.49 -4.25
CA PHE A 57 9.44 4.37 -5.22
C PHE A 57 9.88 3.59 -6.46
N THR A 58 10.99 3.96 -7.07
CA THR A 58 11.53 3.29 -8.26
C THR A 58 11.83 1.82 -7.99
N ASP A 59 12.45 1.52 -6.85
CA ASP A 59 12.74 0.14 -6.46
C ASP A 59 11.47 -0.69 -6.26
N ALA A 60 10.44 -0.11 -5.65
CA ALA A 60 9.16 -0.78 -5.43
C ALA A 60 8.43 -1.07 -6.76
N VAL A 61 8.36 -0.11 -7.66
CA VAL A 61 7.76 -0.30 -8.99
C VAL A 61 8.51 -1.38 -9.76
N GLY A 62 9.85 -1.33 -9.77
CA GLY A 62 10.68 -2.32 -10.44
C GLY A 62 10.47 -3.72 -9.90
N LEU A 63 10.47 -3.88 -8.58
CA LEU A 63 10.25 -5.17 -7.94
C LEU A 63 8.87 -5.76 -8.25
N LEU A 64 7.83 -4.93 -8.20
CA LEU A 64 6.46 -5.38 -8.47
C LEU A 64 6.26 -5.72 -9.95
N ARG A 65 6.91 -5.01 -10.87
CA ARG A 65 6.86 -5.33 -12.31
C ARG A 65 7.60 -6.61 -12.65
N ASP A 66 8.70 -6.89 -11.98
CA ASP A 66 9.51 -8.09 -12.20
C ASP A 66 8.91 -9.34 -11.55
N ASP A 67 7.99 -9.17 -10.60
CA ASP A 67 7.30 -10.28 -9.94
C ASP A 67 6.20 -10.83 -10.85
N ALA A 68 6.34 -12.09 -11.28
CA ALA A 68 5.36 -12.76 -12.13
C ALA A 68 3.97 -12.89 -11.49
N ALA A 69 3.88 -12.86 -10.16
CA ALA A 69 2.63 -12.93 -9.41
C ALA A 69 1.93 -11.57 -9.30
N CYS A 70 2.60 -10.48 -9.69
CA CYS A 70 2.09 -9.13 -9.56
C CYS A 70 1.84 -8.46 -10.92
N THR A 71 0.83 -7.62 -10.97
CA THR A 71 0.56 -6.71 -12.09
C THR A 71 0.38 -5.30 -11.54
N VAL A 72 1.24 -4.37 -11.95
CA VAL A 72 1.11 -2.97 -11.56
C VAL A 72 -0.07 -2.36 -12.33
N VAL A 73 -1.02 -1.80 -11.58
CA VAL A 73 -2.25 -1.20 -12.12
C VAL A 73 -2.09 0.31 -12.24
N ASP A 74 -1.46 0.94 -11.25
CA ASP A 74 -1.23 2.38 -11.20
C ASP A 74 0.09 2.66 -10.46
N ASP A 75 0.89 3.61 -10.96
CA ASP A 75 2.18 4.00 -10.40
C ASP A 75 2.44 5.50 -10.59
N ALA A 76 1.52 6.32 -10.14
CA ALA A 76 1.62 7.77 -10.29
C ALA A 76 1.84 8.48 -8.96
N ALA A 77 2.71 9.50 -8.96
CA ALA A 77 2.85 10.47 -7.87
C ALA A 77 3.03 9.83 -6.47
N ARG A 78 3.98 8.90 -6.32
CA ARG A 78 4.30 8.23 -5.03
C ARG A 78 3.26 7.21 -4.57
N TYR A 79 2.30 6.93 -5.38
CA TYR A 79 1.28 5.92 -5.15
C TYR A 79 1.50 4.76 -6.11
N ILE A 80 1.44 3.55 -5.58
CA ILE A 80 1.52 2.32 -6.37
C ILE A 80 0.32 1.46 -6.01
N GLN A 81 -0.38 1.02 -7.03
CA GLN A 81 -1.40 -0.01 -6.91
C GLN A 81 -0.99 -1.22 -7.76
N ALA A 82 -0.95 -2.38 -7.15
CA ALA A 82 -0.64 -3.62 -7.82
C ALA A 82 -1.59 -4.73 -7.40
N ARG A 83 -1.84 -5.66 -8.29
CA ARG A 83 -2.50 -6.92 -7.99
C ARG A 83 -1.47 -8.02 -7.89
N CYS A 84 -1.36 -8.63 -6.72
CA CYS A 84 -0.41 -9.68 -6.42
C CYS A 84 -1.17 -10.91 -5.92
N GLY A 85 -1.25 -11.93 -6.77
CA GLY A 85 -2.11 -13.08 -6.48
C GLY A 85 -3.58 -12.64 -6.37
N GLY A 86 -4.23 -12.99 -5.28
CA GLY A 86 -5.61 -12.57 -4.98
C GLY A 86 -5.75 -11.26 -4.23
N ASP A 87 -4.65 -10.51 -4.04
CA ASP A 87 -4.63 -9.30 -3.22
C ASP A 87 -4.46 -8.04 -4.06
N ASN A 88 -5.14 -6.98 -3.64
CA ASN A 88 -4.86 -5.62 -4.08
C ASN A 88 -3.89 -4.97 -3.10
N VAL A 89 -2.73 -4.59 -3.60
CA VAL A 89 -1.64 -3.97 -2.83
C VAL A 89 -1.59 -2.49 -3.18
N GLU A 90 -1.74 -1.64 -2.19
CA GLU A 90 -1.60 -0.19 -2.32
C GLU A 90 -0.46 0.29 -1.45
N LEU A 91 0.45 1.05 -2.04
CA LEU A 91 1.59 1.67 -1.37
C LEU A 91 1.52 3.18 -1.59
N LEU A 92 1.67 3.95 -0.54
CA LEU A 92 1.77 5.40 -0.60
C LEU A 92 3.03 5.85 0.14
N LEU A 93 4.01 6.34 -0.63
CA LEU A 93 5.28 6.78 -0.09
C LEU A 93 5.15 8.22 0.44
N ARG A 94 5.34 8.36 1.74
CA ARG A 94 5.43 9.64 2.45
C ARG A 94 6.89 10.12 2.47
N ASP A 95 7.19 11.11 3.27
CA ASP A 95 8.54 11.71 3.31
C ASP A 95 9.62 10.71 3.73
N ASP A 96 9.33 9.85 4.69
CA ASP A 96 10.26 8.90 5.29
C ASP A 96 9.68 7.49 5.48
N VAL A 97 8.39 7.31 5.27
CA VAL A 97 7.68 6.06 5.49
C VAL A 97 6.78 5.68 4.32
N VAL A 98 6.52 4.39 4.22
CA VAL A 98 5.51 3.84 3.31
C VAL A 98 4.29 3.48 4.12
N THR A 99 3.18 4.11 3.81
CA THR A 99 1.86 3.64 4.24
C THR A 99 1.33 2.65 3.20
N PHE A 100 0.55 1.67 3.65
CA PHE A 100 0.09 0.60 2.77
C PHE A 100 -1.30 0.11 3.15
N ARG A 101 -1.93 -0.53 2.19
CA ARG A 101 -3.14 -1.31 2.35
C ARG A 101 -3.06 -2.54 1.45
N VAL A 102 -3.27 -3.70 2.03
CA VAL A 102 -3.32 -4.97 1.30
C VAL A 102 -4.65 -5.65 1.63
N ALA A 103 -5.48 -5.85 0.62
CA ALA A 103 -6.80 -6.44 0.81
C ALA A 103 -7.09 -7.48 -0.27
N ALA A 104 -7.74 -8.57 0.10
CA ALA A 104 -8.18 -9.56 -0.87
C ALA A 104 -9.20 -8.96 -1.84
N VAL A 105 -9.03 -9.28 -3.12
CA VAL A 105 -9.92 -8.80 -4.19
C VAL A 105 -11.30 -9.48 -4.11
N THR A 106 -11.31 -10.77 -3.81
CA THR A 106 -12.52 -11.52 -3.55
C THR A 106 -12.82 -11.50 -2.05
N LYS A 107 -13.94 -10.90 -1.68
CA LYS A 107 -14.43 -11.00 -0.31
C LYS A 107 -14.75 -12.46 -0.03
N GLY A 108 -13.95 -13.11 0.83
CA GLY A 108 -14.30 -14.40 1.38
C GLY A 108 -15.62 -14.25 2.15
N ILE A 109 -16.52 -15.21 1.97
CA ILE A 109 -17.70 -15.30 2.82
C ILE A 109 -17.17 -15.67 4.20
N THR A 110 -17.13 -14.71 5.12
CA THR A 110 -16.82 -14.99 6.52
C THR A 110 -18.03 -15.71 7.09
N PRO A 111 -17.93 -17.01 7.41
CA PRO A 111 -19.06 -17.72 8.03
C PRO A 111 -19.43 -17.05 9.35
N PRO A 112 -20.72 -16.92 9.70
CA PRO A 112 -21.15 -16.26 10.91
C PRO A 112 -20.68 -16.94 12.21
N TRP A 113 -20.17 -18.17 12.12
CA TRP A 113 -19.58 -18.93 13.26
C TRP A 113 -18.06 -18.78 13.35
N CYS A 114 -17.47 -17.85 12.65
CA CYS A 114 -16.03 -17.66 12.62
C CYS A 114 -15.52 -16.98 13.90
N ILE A 115 -15.75 -17.62 15.03
CA ILE A 115 -15.18 -17.27 16.34
C ILE A 115 -13.79 -17.89 16.50
N GLU A 116 -13.41 -18.80 15.60
CA GLU A 116 -12.15 -19.52 15.66
C GLU A 116 -10.96 -18.70 15.15
N LYS A 117 -9.76 -19.13 15.55
CA LYS A 117 -8.47 -18.48 15.32
C LYS A 117 -8.22 -17.98 13.89
N ASN A 118 -8.82 -18.61 12.88
CA ASN A 118 -8.62 -18.26 11.48
C ASN A 118 -9.35 -16.98 11.06
N CYS A 119 -10.39 -16.57 11.75
CA CYS A 119 -11.10 -15.32 11.44
C CYS A 119 -10.45 -14.11 12.10
N ILE A 120 -9.87 -14.33 13.27
CA ILE A 120 -9.03 -13.34 13.94
C ILE A 120 -7.74 -13.13 13.13
N ASN A 121 -7.30 -14.15 12.43
CA ASN A 121 -6.07 -14.17 11.63
C ASN A 121 -6.31 -13.99 10.11
N GLY A 122 -7.49 -13.56 9.70
CA GLY A 122 -7.84 -13.41 8.29
C GLY A 122 -6.91 -12.48 7.49
N SER A 123 -6.22 -11.56 8.18
CA SER A 123 -5.24 -10.65 7.60
C SER A 123 -3.80 -11.20 7.58
N MET A 124 -3.55 -12.41 8.07
CA MET A 124 -2.17 -12.95 8.17
C MET A 124 -1.50 -13.11 6.81
N GLY A 125 -2.22 -13.54 5.80
CA GLY A 125 -1.69 -13.65 4.43
C GLY A 125 -1.26 -12.29 3.88
N GLN A 126 -2.08 -11.28 4.07
CA GLN A 126 -1.82 -9.92 3.64
C GLN A 126 -0.67 -9.30 4.44
N ARG A 127 -0.60 -9.55 5.75
CA ARG A 127 0.51 -9.13 6.61
C ARG A 127 1.84 -9.74 6.14
N LYS A 128 1.86 -11.03 5.89
CA LYS A 128 3.06 -11.71 5.37
C LYS A 128 3.51 -11.13 4.03
N ARG A 129 2.56 -10.83 3.15
CA ARG A 129 2.85 -10.24 1.83
C ARG A 129 3.55 -8.89 1.97
N ILE A 130 3.01 -7.98 2.78
CA ILE A 130 3.60 -6.65 2.92
C ILE A 130 4.95 -6.69 3.64
N LEU A 131 5.10 -7.52 4.66
CA LEU A 131 6.37 -7.65 5.37
C LEU A 131 7.45 -8.27 4.48
N LYS A 132 7.11 -9.28 3.68
CA LYS A 132 8.03 -9.87 2.72
C LYS A 132 8.43 -8.89 1.61
N LEU A 133 7.48 -8.11 1.12
CA LEU A 133 7.76 -7.05 0.16
C LEU A 133 8.71 -6.01 0.74
N GLY A 134 8.47 -5.57 1.95
CA GLY A 134 9.34 -4.65 2.68
C GLY A 134 10.75 -5.22 2.87
N GLU A 135 10.86 -6.47 3.26
CA GLU A 135 12.16 -7.16 3.41
C GLU A 135 12.96 -7.18 2.10
N ARG A 136 12.31 -7.53 1.00
CA ARG A 136 12.94 -7.53 -0.34
C ARG A 136 13.38 -6.14 -0.79
N LEU A 137 12.70 -5.09 -0.36
CA LEU A 137 13.02 -3.69 -0.65
C LEU A 137 13.99 -3.06 0.35
N GLY A 138 14.35 -3.78 1.42
CA GLY A 138 15.19 -3.25 2.50
C GLY A 138 14.45 -2.25 3.40
N TRP A 139 13.12 -2.30 3.43
CA TRP A 139 12.30 -1.50 4.32
C TRP A 139 12.13 -2.19 5.67
N SER A 140 12.07 -1.41 6.73
CA SER A 140 11.93 -1.93 8.09
C SER A 140 10.63 -1.47 8.73
N PRO A 141 9.95 -2.32 9.52
CA PRO A 141 8.84 -1.88 10.33
C PRO A 141 9.29 -0.76 11.28
N ILE A 142 8.44 0.24 11.48
CA ILE A 142 8.67 1.24 12.52
C ILE A 142 8.36 0.56 13.84
N ASP A 143 9.39 0.30 14.63
CA ASP A 143 9.26 -0.13 16.00
C ASP A 143 8.97 1.06 16.89
N SER A 144 7.97 0.94 17.76
CA SER A 144 7.67 1.94 18.78
C SER A 144 8.83 2.16 19.77
N THR A 145 9.83 1.29 19.76
CA THR A 145 11.04 1.42 20.57
C THR A 145 12.01 2.48 20.05
N ASN A 146 11.96 2.82 18.76
CA ASN A 146 12.83 3.84 18.17
C ASN A 146 12.32 5.29 18.39
N LEU A 147 11.08 5.44 18.86
CA LEU A 147 10.53 6.76 19.20
C LEU A 147 10.95 7.24 20.59
N ALA A 148 11.61 6.41 21.39
CA ALA A 148 12.02 6.74 22.75
C ALA A 148 13.44 7.33 22.85
N ASP A 149 14.23 7.33 21.76
CA ASP A 149 15.64 7.73 21.79
C ASP A 149 15.92 9.13 21.23
N GLU A 150 14.90 9.88 20.84
CA GLU A 150 15.00 11.29 20.45
C GLU A 150 14.32 12.21 21.50
N GLY A 151 14.72 12.04 22.72
CA GLY A 151 14.33 12.91 23.83
C GLY A 151 15.49 13.71 24.34
#